data_e9ed3676f5c710402995788ca4814b16
#
_entry.id   e9ed3676f5c710402995788ca4814b16
#
_cell.length_a   1.000
_cell.length_b   1.000
_cell.length_c   1.000
_cell.angle_alpha   90.00
_cell.angle_beta   90.00
_cell.angle_gamma   90.00
#
_symmetry.space_group_name_H-M   'P 1'
#
loop_
_entity.id
_entity.type
_entity.pdbx_description
1 polymer ?
#
loop_
_entity_poly.entity_id
_entity_poly.type
_entity_poly.pdbx_seq_one_letter_code
_entity_poly.pdbx_strand_id
1 'polypeptide(L)'
;TSLHDMSFTWAETQSEILTMLRFGFAYPEIVYKRRLGDNRDSTKRSRFTDGQIGWRKWAGRAQESLFDWQFDEEGGIQAMRQQPAPDYVLRTIPIEKALLFRTTSLKNNPEGKSLLRNAYRPWYFKKRIEEIEGIGIERDLAGLPMLTPPENLDLWNANDSNAVTQLATAEKLVRSIRRDEQEGIVKPFGWTLEGFNSGSRRNFNTSEIITRYETRMAMTTLADFLLMGHAKVGNFALVSSRTHTFAIAIAGYLDTIVEVINRHAIPRLLRMNGEPLDAPPTITHGDIESPDLGEVGKYIESLTKAGAPLFPDEPLMRHLMAIAHLPVSVEDGAESLEASQKRWEETSIRDVLEEIRDLVKSHNGDGNGTGS
;
A
#
# COMPACT_ATOMS: atom_id res chain seq x y z
N THR A 1 23.02 -5.34 14.60
CA THR A 1 23.05 -5.99 13.29
C THR A 1 23.49 -5.02 12.19
N SER A 2 23.98 -5.54 11.04
CA SER A 2 24.45 -4.72 9.92
C SER A 2 23.33 -3.84 9.31
N LEU A 3 22.07 -4.25 9.40
CA LEU A 3 20.91 -3.48 8.95
C LEU A 3 20.70 -2.20 9.76
N HIS A 4 20.89 -2.26 11.10
CA HIS A 4 20.72 -1.10 11.97
C HIS A 4 21.95 -0.19 12.00
N ASP A 5 23.02 -0.57 11.31
CA ASP A 5 24.27 0.20 11.19
C ASP A 5 24.36 0.96 9.86
N MET A 6 23.35 0.90 9.02
CA MET A 6 23.28 1.64 7.77
C MET A 6 23.10 3.14 8.03
N SER A 7 23.50 3.96 7.05
CA SER A 7 23.28 5.41 7.06
C SER A 7 21.80 5.80 6.80
N PHE A 8 21.04 4.91 6.16
CA PHE A 8 19.59 4.98 6.02
C PHE A 8 18.93 4.06 7.02
N THR A 9 17.77 4.44 7.50
CA THR A 9 17.01 3.57 8.39
C THR A 9 16.52 2.33 7.63
N TRP A 10 16.26 1.24 8.36
CA TRP A 10 15.68 0.06 7.74
C TRP A 10 14.28 0.36 7.19
N ALA A 11 13.50 1.21 7.87
CA ALA A 11 12.17 1.64 7.40
C ALA A 11 12.23 2.40 6.07
N GLU A 12 13.18 3.33 5.89
CA GLU A 12 13.40 4.00 4.60
C GLU A 12 13.78 3.00 3.51
N THR A 13 14.67 2.07 3.82
CA THR A 13 15.08 1.01 2.87
C THR A 13 13.90 0.13 2.47
N GLN A 14 13.04 -0.24 3.42
CA GLN A 14 11.81 -1.00 3.13
C GLN A 14 10.85 -0.20 2.23
N SER A 15 10.67 1.09 2.48
CA SER A 15 9.83 1.95 1.64
C SER A 15 10.31 1.98 0.19
N GLU A 16 11.63 2.06 -0.02
CA GLU A 16 12.22 1.98 -1.36
C GLU A 16 12.00 0.60 -2.02
N ILE A 17 12.16 -0.49 -1.28
CA ILE A 17 11.89 -1.85 -1.79
C ILE A 17 10.41 -2.01 -2.16
N LEU A 18 9.48 -1.49 -1.34
CA LEU A 18 8.04 -1.58 -1.57
C LEU A 18 7.59 -0.82 -2.82
N THR A 19 8.43 0.06 -3.41
CA THR A 19 8.14 0.65 -4.72
C THR A 19 7.97 -0.41 -5.81
N MET A 20 8.47 -1.64 -5.61
CA MET A 20 8.22 -2.77 -6.50
C MET A 20 6.72 -3.04 -6.72
N LEU A 21 5.86 -2.77 -5.73
CA LEU A 21 4.42 -2.97 -5.87
C LEU A 21 3.82 -2.01 -6.90
N ARG A 22 4.33 -0.78 -6.94
CA ARG A 22 3.89 0.26 -7.88
C ARG A 22 4.47 0.06 -9.29
N PHE A 23 5.76 -0.23 -9.39
CA PHE A 23 6.47 -0.33 -10.68
C PHE A 23 6.59 -1.76 -11.21
N GLY A 24 6.46 -2.77 -10.35
CA GLY A 24 6.69 -4.19 -10.65
C GLY A 24 8.04 -4.67 -10.15
N PHE A 25 9.02 -3.79 -10.01
CA PHE A 25 10.37 -4.09 -9.51
C PHE A 25 10.95 -2.95 -8.68
N ALA A 26 11.95 -3.27 -7.86
CA ALA A 26 12.85 -2.32 -7.21
C ALA A 26 14.29 -2.83 -7.35
N TYR A 27 15.23 -1.92 -7.60
CA TYR A 27 16.62 -2.27 -7.88
C TYR A 27 17.59 -1.41 -7.05
N PRO A 28 17.66 -1.61 -5.72
CA PRO A 28 18.63 -0.92 -4.88
C PRO A 28 20.05 -1.43 -5.11
N GLU A 29 21.00 -0.51 -5.27
CA GLU A 29 22.43 -0.81 -5.30
C GLU A 29 22.99 -0.88 -3.88
N ILE A 30 23.71 -1.96 -3.56
CA ILE A 30 24.34 -2.14 -2.26
C ILE A 30 25.64 -1.34 -2.19
N VAL A 31 25.72 -0.45 -1.21
CA VAL A 31 26.95 0.29 -0.91
C VAL A 31 27.47 -0.18 0.44
N TYR A 32 28.75 -0.56 0.48
CA TYR A 32 29.39 -1.08 1.67
C TYR A 32 30.21 0.00 2.38
N LYS A 33 30.50 -0.24 3.68
CA LYS A 33 31.44 0.52 4.50
C LYS A 33 32.27 -0.42 5.38
N ARG A 34 33.46 0.00 5.81
CA ARG A 34 34.20 -0.67 6.89
C ARG A 34 33.67 -0.17 8.25
N ARG A 35 33.52 -1.08 9.18
CA ARG A 35 33.05 -0.81 10.55
C ARG A 35 34.24 -0.41 11.44
N LEU A 36 34.56 0.89 11.40
CA LEU A 36 35.72 1.46 12.10
C LEU A 36 35.32 2.43 13.22
N GLY A 37 34.06 2.36 13.69
CA GLY A 37 33.56 3.27 14.72
C GLY A 37 33.25 4.66 14.18
N ASP A 38 33.71 5.68 14.88
CA ASP A 38 33.46 7.07 14.50
C ASP A 38 34.23 7.48 13.23
N ASN A 39 33.62 8.31 12.42
CA ASN A 39 34.18 8.77 11.15
C ASN A 39 33.75 10.23 10.89
N ARG A 40 34.62 11.03 10.25
CA ARG A 40 34.29 12.41 9.86
C ARG A 40 33.09 12.47 8.91
N ASP A 41 33.01 11.51 7.98
CA ASP A 41 31.85 11.31 7.13
C ASP A 41 30.78 10.55 7.93
N SER A 42 29.73 11.24 8.32
CA SER A 42 28.62 10.67 9.11
C SER A 42 28.00 9.44 8.45
N THR A 43 28.01 9.35 7.14
CA THR A 43 27.46 8.20 6.38
C THR A 43 28.34 6.94 6.48
N LYS A 44 29.58 7.06 6.95
CA LYS A 44 30.52 5.96 7.18
C LYS A 44 30.68 5.59 8.64
N ARG A 45 30.04 6.33 9.56
CA ARG A 45 30.03 5.98 10.98
C ARG A 45 29.48 4.58 11.18
N SER A 46 30.00 3.89 12.18
CA SER A 46 29.56 2.56 12.58
C SER A 46 29.46 2.46 14.09
N ARG A 47 28.50 1.68 14.57
CA ARG A 47 28.40 1.32 15.99
C ARG A 47 29.46 0.29 16.39
N PHE A 48 30.13 -0.30 15.42
CA PHE A 48 31.10 -1.39 15.59
C PHE A 48 32.49 -0.91 15.20
N THR A 49 33.50 -1.50 15.82
CA THR A 49 34.93 -1.21 15.62
C THR A 49 35.72 -2.45 15.23
N ASP A 50 35.04 -3.49 14.72
CA ASP A 50 35.60 -4.79 14.41
C ASP A 50 36.37 -4.86 13.07
N GLY A 51 36.35 -3.75 12.30
CA GLY A 51 37.01 -3.69 10.99
C GLY A 51 36.33 -4.46 9.87
N GLN A 52 35.25 -5.17 10.17
CA GLN A 52 34.48 -5.91 9.18
C GLN A 52 33.78 -4.99 8.18
N ILE A 53 33.38 -5.57 7.06
CA ILE A 53 32.56 -4.91 6.05
C ILE A 53 31.09 -4.99 6.48
N GLY A 54 30.41 -3.84 6.51
CA GLY A 54 28.98 -3.73 6.73
C GLY A 54 28.28 -3.01 5.58
N TRP A 55 26.98 -3.07 5.53
CA TRP A 55 26.19 -2.25 4.60
C TRP A 55 26.23 -0.79 5.06
N ARG A 56 26.59 0.10 4.13
CA ARG A 56 26.46 1.55 4.32
C ARG A 56 25.04 2.01 4.03
N LYS A 57 24.51 1.61 2.89
CA LYS A 57 23.13 1.86 2.45
C LYS A 57 22.76 0.94 1.28
N TRP A 58 21.49 0.76 1.06
CA TRP A 58 20.93 0.23 -0.16
C TRP A 58 20.33 1.40 -0.93
N ALA A 59 21.04 1.87 -1.95
CA ALA A 59 20.65 3.06 -2.70
C ALA A 59 19.57 2.71 -3.72
N GLY A 60 18.34 3.12 -3.49
CA GLY A 60 17.24 3.00 -4.44
C GLY A 60 17.64 3.60 -5.79
N ARG A 61 17.29 2.91 -6.87
CA ARG A 61 17.47 3.38 -8.23
C ARG A 61 16.12 3.65 -8.84
N ALA A 62 15.89 4.91 -9.23
CA ALA A 62 14.60 5.34 -9.74
C ALA A 62 14.21 4.53 -10.97
N GLN A 63 13.05 3.87 -10.92
CA GLN A 63 12.55 3.03 -12.01
C GLN A 63 12.24 3.86 -13.25
N GLU A 64 11.85 5.13 -13.09
CA GLU A 64 11.58 6.08 -14.17
C GLU A 64 12.83 6.43 -14.97
N SER A 65 14.01 6.20 -14.42
CA SER A 65 15.30 6.42 -15.11
C SER A 65 15.80 5.19 -15.86
N LEU A 66 15.07 4.08 -15.81
CA LEU A 66 15.40 2.85 -16.53
C LEU A 66 15.52 3.14 -18.03
N PHE A 67 16.66 2.78 -18.62
CA PHE A 67 16.89 2.83 -20.05
C PHE A 67 16.64 1.45 -20.68
N ASP A 68 17.38 0.42 -20.22
CA ASP A 68 17.18 -0.98 -20.61
C ASP A 68 17.83 -1.94 -19.61
N TRP A 69 17.67 -3.25 -19.89
CA TRP A 69 18.31 -4.34 -19.18
C TRP A 69 19.31 -5.04 -20.06
N GLN A 70 20.47 -5.37 -19.49
CA GLN A 70 21.46 -6.22 -20.14
C GLN A 70 21.31 -7.67 -19.68
N PHE A 71 21.38 -8.58 -20.63
CA PHE A 71 21.29 -10.01 -20.41
C PHE A 71 22.62 -10.67 -20.86
N ASP A 72 22.94 -11.80 -20.24
CA ASP A 72 24.00 -12.68 -20.70
C ASP A 72 23.53 -13.56 -21.89
N GLU A 73 24.43 -14.38 -22.41
CA GLU A 73 24.17 -15.26 -23.55
C GLU A 73 23.12 -16.34 -23.25
N GLU A 74 22.90 -16.68 -21.97
CA GLU A 74 21.93 -17.65 -21.50
C GLU A 74 20.58 -17.03 -21.14
N GLY A 75 20.43 -15.70 -21.26
CA GLY A 75 19.23 -14.95 -20.91
C GLY A 75 19.14 -14.60 -19.42
N GLY A 76 20.24 -14.73 -18.67
CA GLY A 76 20.35 -14.26 -17.29
C GLY A 76 20.44 -12.72 -17.23
N ILE A 77 19.89 -12.11 -16.18
CA ILE A 77 19.95 -10.64 -16.00
C ILE A 77 21.36 -10.28 -15.53
N GLN A 78 22.07 -9.49 -16.33
CA GLN A 78 23.44 -9.07 -16.05
C GLN A 78 23.51 -7.68 -15.39
N ALA A 79 22.76 -6.70 -15.89
CA ALA A 79 22.78 -5.34 -15.38
C ALA A 79 21.50 -4.57 -15.72
N MET A 80 21.23 -3.52 -14.94
CA MET A 80 20.30 -2.45 -15.28
C MET A 80 21.06 -1.24 -15.80
N ARG A 81 20.64 -0.65 -16.93
CA ARG A 81 21.13 0.63 -17.39
C ARG A 81 20.09 1.71 -17.15
N GLN A 82 20.54 2.85 -16.64
CA GLN A 82 19.66 3.97 -16.30
C GLN A 82 20.26 5.30 -16.76
N GLN A 83 19.38 6.27 -16.99
CA GLN A 83 19.73 7.67 -17.27
C GLN A 83 19.08 8.58 -16.22
N PRO A 84 19.67 8.67 -15.01
CA PRO A 84 19.08 9.45 -13.93
C PRO A 84 19.31 10.95 -14.12
N ALA A 85 18.36 11.77 -13.67
CA ALA A 85 18.57 13.20 -13.52
C ALA A 85 19.70 13.46 -12.49
N PRO A 86 20.39 14.61 -12.54
CA PRO A 86 20.20 15.74 -13.44
C PRO A 86 21.02 15.66 -14.73
N ASP A 87 22.02 14.79 -14.80
CA ASP A 87 22.99 14.73 -15.89
C ASP A 87 22.56 13.82 -17.06
N TYR A 88 21.59 12.93 -16.83
CA TYR A 88 21.08 11.96 -17.80
C TYR A 88 22.16 11.10 -18.48
N VAL A 89 23.30 10.94 -17.81
CA VAL A 89 24.39 10.08 -18.29
C VAL A 89 24.00 8.62 -18.09
N LEU A 90 24.22 7.83 -19.16
CA LEU A 90 23.95 6.38 -19.10
C LEU A 90 24.88 5.70 -18.10
N ARG A 91 24.31 5.05 -17.10
CA ARG A 91 25.01 4.33 -16.03
C ARG A 91 24.57 2.89 -16.01
N THR A 92 25.55 1.97 -15.98
CA THR A 92 25.31 0.53 -15.87
C THR A 92 25.53 0.07 -14.44
N ILE A 93 24.54 -0.60 -13.87
CA ILE A 93 24.57 -1.14 -12.51
C ILE A 93 24.48 -2.67 -12.61
N PRO A 94 25.59 -3.39 -12.40
CA PRO A 94 25.61 -4.84 -12.45
C PRO A 94 24.74 -5.48 -11.35
N ILE A 95 24.13 -6.61 -11.66
CA ILE A 95 23.29 -7.38 -10.70
C ILE A 95 24.08 -7.81 -9.47
N GLU A 96 25.39 -8.00 -9.59
CA GLU A 96 26.27 -8.36 -8.49
C GLU A 96 26.37 -7.26 -7.41
N LYS A 97 26.16 -5.99 -7.80
CA LYS A 97 26.19 -4.83 -6.90
C LYS A 97 24.79 -4.41 -6.41
N ALA A 98 23.74 -5.03 -6.92
CA ALA A 98 22.38 -4.66 -6.63
C ALA A 98 21.53 -5.85 -6.17
N LEU A 99 20.36 -5.56 -5.69
CA LEU A 99 19.32 -6.53 -5.38
C LEU A 99 18.13 -6.28 -6.30
N LEU A 100 17.58 -7.32 -6.89
CA LEU A 100 16.40 -7.20 -7.73
C LEU A 100 15.19 -7.78 -6.99
N PHE A 101 14.32 -6.91 -6.52
CA PHE A 101 13.02 -7.26 -5.96
C PHE A 101 11.97 -7.15 -7.05
N ARG A 102 11.14 -8.19 -7.22
CA ARG A 102 10.12 -8.27 -8.28
C ARG A 102 8.82 -8.82 -7.72
N THR A 103 7.70 -8.30 -8.19
CA THR A 103 6.39 -8.85 -7.85
C THR A 103 6.12 -10.21 -8.51
N THR A 104 6.81 -10.51 -9.61
CA THR A 104 6.77 -11.79 -10.31
C THR A 104 8.04 -11.98 -11.14
N SER A 105 8.47 -13.23 -11.29
CA SER A 105 9.64 -13.61 -12.10
C SER A 105 9.27 -14.37 -13.39
N LEU A 106 8.02 -14.30 -13.82
CA LEU A 106 7.53 -15.02 -14.98
C LEU A 106 8.35 -14.70 -16.23
N LYS A 107 8.83 -15.75 -16.91
CA LYS A 107 9.67 -15.67 -18.11
C LYS A 107 10.96 -14.86 -17.88
N ASN A 108 11.48 -14.88 -16.68
CA ASN A 108 12.65 -14.10 -16.25
C ASN A 108 12.58 -12.60 -16.55
N ASN A 109 11.36 -12.04 -16.61
CA ASN A 109 11.18 -10.60 -16.82
C ASN A 109 11.75 -9.84 -15.61
N PRO A 110 12.73 -8.92 -15.81
CA PRO A 110 13.32 -8.15 -14.72
C PRO A 110 12.36 -7.11 -14.12
N GLU A 111 11.40 -6.62 -14.89
CA GLU A 111 10.49 -5.55 -14.45
C GLU A 111 9.29 -6.07 -13.64
N GLY A 112 9.07 -7.39 -13.61
CA GLY A 112 7.92 -7.94 -12.91
C GLY A 112 6.58 -7.42 -13.47
N LYS A 113 5.62 -7.16 -12.59
CA LYS A 113 4.30 -6.64 -12.97
C LYS A 113 3.76 -5.72 -11.88
N SER A 114 3.52 -4.47 -12.22
CA SER A 114 2.86 -3.51 -11.33
C SER A 114 1.49 -4.00 -10.88
N LEU A 115 1.17 -3.87 -9.59
CA LEU A 115 -0.18 -4.12 -9.06
C LEU A 115 -1.21 -3.19 -9.70
N LEU A 116 -0.81 -1.96 -10.01
CA LEU A 116 -1.69 -0.93 -10.57
C LEU A 116 -2.05 -1.18 -12.05
N ARG A 117 -1.38 -2.10 -12.72
CA ARG A 117 -1.64 -2.38 -14.15
C ARG A 117 -3.09 -2.77 -14.43
N ASN A 118 -3.67 -3.57 -13.56
CA ASN A 118 -5.08 -3.99 -13.72
C ASN A 118 -6.06 -2.90 -13.28
N ALA A 119 -5.62 -1.95 -12.42
CA ALA A 119 -6.42 -0.83 -11.96
C ALA A 119 -6.51 0.31 -13.00
N TYR A 120 -5.61 0.36 -13.99
CA TYR A 120 -5.54 1.45 -14.97
C TYR A 120 -6.84 1.64 -15.75
N ARG A 121 -7.41 0.56 -16.29
CA ARG A 121 -8.64 0.64 -17.11
C ARG A 121 -9.84 1.15 -16.30
N PRO A 122 -10.18 0.61 -15.12
CA PRO A 122 -11.25 1.15 -14.29
C PRO A 122 -10.98 2.59 -13.86
N TRP A 123 -9.75 2.96 -13.52
CA TRP A 123 -9.36 4.33 -13.22
C TRP A 123 -9.63 5.29 -14.38
N TYR A 124 -9.23 4.92 -15.59
CA TYR A 124 -9.44 5.74 -16.80
C TYR A 124 -10.92 6.03 -17.04
N PHE A 125 -11.77 4.99 -16.99
CA PHE A 125 -13.20 5.17 -17.20
C PHE A 125 -13.86 5.93 -16.03
N LYS A 126 -13.45 5.69 -14.79
CA LYS A 126 -13.92 6.46 -13.65
C LYS A 126 -13.67 7.95 -13.86
N LYS A 127 -12.43 8.34 -14.16
CA LYS A 127 -12.04 9.72 -14.40
C LYS A 127 -12.91 10.37 -15.48
N ARG A 128 -13.16 9.66 -16.59
CA ARG A 128 -14.02 10.19 -17.67
C ARG A 128 -15.47 10.38 -17.24
N ILE A 129 -15.99 9.51 -16.40
CA ILE A 129 -17.37 9.64 -15.90
C ILE A 129 -17.50 10.79 -14.92
N GLU A 130 -16.51 10.98 -14.03
CA GLU A 130 -16.45 12.11 -13.10
C GLU A 130 -16.38 13.45 -13.86
N GLU A 131 -15.60 13.54 -14.94
CA GLU A 131 -15.55 14.70 -15.84
C GLU A 131 -16.93 14.98 -16.47
N ILE A 132 -17.59 13.95 -16.99
CA ILE A 132 -18.93 14.07 -17.61
C ILE A 132 -19.99 14.43 -16.56
N GLU A 133 -19.89 13.88 -15.36
CA GLU A 133 -20.79 14.22 -14.24
C GLU A 133 -20.66 15.68 -13.87
N GLY A 134 -19.42 16.19 -13.69
CA GLY A 134 -19.16 17.59 -13.39
C GLY A 134 -19.73 18.52 -14.45
N ILE A 135 -19.45 18.27 -15.73
CA ILE A 135 -20.00 19.03 -16.87
C ILE A 135 -21.54 18.96 -16.89
N GLY A 136 -22.07 17.78 -16.60
CA GLY A 136 -23.51 17.58 -16.59
C GLY A 136 -24.21 18.34 -15.45
N ILE A 137 -23.59 18.35 -14.24
CA ILE A 137 -24.10 19.12 -13.09
C ILE A 137 -24.06 20.62 -13.42
N GLU A 138 -22.96 21.12 -13.96
CA GLU A 138 -22.82 22.50 -14.39
C GLU A 138 -23.92 22.90 -15.38
N ARG A 139 -24.16 22.07 -16.41
CA ARG A 139 -25.21 22.31 -17.41
C ARG A 139 -26.60 22.22 -16.83
N ASP A 140 -26.89 21.28 -15.93
CA ASP A 140 -28.21 21.17 -15.30
C ASP A 140 -28.49 22.32 -14.33
N LEU A 141 -27.46 22.81 -13.63
CA LEU A 141 -27.59 23.99 -12.74
C LEU A 141 -27.76 25.28 -13.51
N ALA A 142 -27.06 25.45 -14.63
CA ALA A 142 -27.15 26.66 -15.47
C ALA A 142 -28.39 26.63 -16.39
N GLY A 143 -28.85 25.43 -16.76
CA GLY A 143 -29.78 25.23 -17.89
C GLY A 143 -29.10 25.54 -19.23
N LEU A 144 -29.63 25.04 -20.32
CA LEU A 144 -29.19 25.48 -21.65
C LEU A 144 -29.98 26.79 -21.98
N PRO A 145 -29.31 27.95 -22.05
CA PRO A 145 -30.04 29.19 -22.33
C PRO A 145 -30.63 29.15 -23.74
N MET A 146 -31.90 29.31 -23.83
CA MET A 146 -32.64 29.39 -25.07
C MET A 146 -33.25 30.78 -25.20
N LEU A 147 -32.88 31.49 -26.26
CA LEU A 147 -33.38 32.81 -26.56
C LEU A 147 -34.35 32.71 -27.76
N THR A 148 -35.64 33.00 -27.52
CA THR A 148 -36.69 32.91 -28.54
C THR A 148 -37.05 34.32 -29.01
N PRO A 149 -37.00 34.61 -30.33
CA PRO A 149 -37.44 35.90 -30.87
C PRO A 149 -38.96 36.02 -30.82
N PRO A 150 -39.49 37.24 -30.94
CA PRO A 150 -40.92 37.47 -31.10
C PRO A 150 -41.39 36.93 -32.47
N GLU A 151 -42.68 36.52 -32.58
CA GLU A 151 -43.27 35.88 -33.75
C GLU A 151 -43.14 36.64 -35.08
N ASN A 152 -43.02 37.97 -35.00
CA ASN A 152 -42.92 38.87 -36.14
C ASN A 152 -41.48 39.05 -36.65
N LEU A 153 -40.51 38.36 -36.11
CA LEU A 153 -39.10 38.53 -36.45
C LEU A 153 -38.52 37.22 -37.03
N ASP A 154 -38.23 37.20 -38.33
CA ASP A 154 -37.55 36.10 -38.98
C ASP A 154 -36.03 36.29 -38.98
N LEU A 155 -35.35 35.66 -38.06
CA LEU A 155 -33.89 35.70 -37.95
C LEU A 155 -33.13 34.87 -38.99
N TRP A 156 -33.86 34.01 -39.73
CA TRP A 156 -33.26 33.10 -40.70
C TRP A 156 -33.26 33.65 -42.12
N ASN A 157 -33.77 34.90 -42.32
CA ASN A 157 -33.72 35.55 -43.61
C ASN A 157 -32.30 36.04 -43.93
N ALA A 158 -31.51 35.28 -44.68
CA ALA A 158 -30.14 35.60 -45.06
C ALA A 158 -30.02 36.86 -45.94
N ASN A 159 -31.10 37.32 -46.54
CA ASN A 159 -31.10 38.52 -47.42
C ASN A 159 -31.33 39.80 -46.64
N ASP A 160 -31.73 39.74 -45.36
CA ASP A 160 -31.88 40.88 -44.51
C ASP A 160 -30.67 41.08 -43.61
N SER A 161 -29.88 42.10 -43.86
CA SER A 161 -28.68 42.41 -43.10
C SER A 161 -28.95 42.68 -41.60
N ASN A 162 -30.18 43.18 -41.28
CA ASN A 162 -30.61 43.41 -39.91
C ASN A 162 -30.85 42.06 -39.20
N ALA A 163 -31.50 41.11 -39.87
CA ALA A 163 -31.77 39.80 -39.33
C ALA A 163 -30.45 39.03 -39.04
N VAL A 164 -29.51 39.11 -39.97
CA VAL A 164 -28.18 38.51 -39.80
C VAL A 164 -27.43 39.12 -38.58
N THR A 165 -27.47 40.42 -38.46
CA THR A 165 -26.81 41.13 -37.32
C THR A 165 -27.48 40.81 -35.98
N GLN A 166 -28.81 40.73 -35.94
CA GLN A 166 -29.56 40.36 -34.75
C GLN A 166 -29.32 38.88 -34.37
N LEU A 167 -29.28 37.98 -35.34
CA LEU A 167 -28.92 36.58 -35.09
C LEU A 167 -27.51 36.45 -34.46
N ALA A 168 -26.51 37.12 -35.04
CA ALA A 168 -25.16 37.11 -34.50
C ALA A 168 -25.09 37.69 -33.08
N THR A 169 -25.87 38.74 -32.79
CA THR A 169 -25.95 39.32 -31.46
C THR A 169 -26.64 38.41 -30.47
N ALA A 170 -27.70 37.72 -30.88
CA ALA A 170 -28.43 36.75 -30.09
C ALA A 170 -27.56 35.54 -29.76
N GLU A 171 -26.84 35.02 -30.75
CA GLU A 171 -25.89 33.92 -30.53
C GLU A 171 -24.77 34.31 -29.56
N LYS A 172 -24.23 35.53 -29.70
CA LYS A 172 -23.19 36.02 -28.79
C LYS A 172 -23.75 36.18 -27.36
N LEU A 173 -24.97 36.65 -27.21
CA LEU A 173 -25.65 36.77 -25.93
C LEU A 173 -25.82 35.41 -25.28
N VAL A 174 -26.38 34.41 -25.99
CA VAL A 174 -26.61 33.06 -25.46
C VAL A 174 -25.31 32.39 -25.07
N ARG A 175 -24.23 32.55 -25.87
CA ARG A 175 -22.90 31.99 -25.57
C ARG A 175 -22.21 32.68 -24.40
N SER A 176 -22.55 33.95 -24.11
CA SER A 176 -21.93 34.69 -23.00
C SER A 176 -22.63 34.47 -21.65
N ILE A 177 -23.80 33.80 -21.63
CA ILE A 177 -24.53 33.52 -20.41
C ILE A 177 -23.77 32.44 -19.60
N ARG A 178 -23.08 32.90 -18.57
CA ARG A 178 -22.48 32.09 -17.54
C ARG A 178 -22.99 32.53 -16.18
N ARG A 179 -23.48 31.58 -15.40
CA ARG A 179 -24.18 31.89 -14.15
C ARG A 179 -23.24 32.36 -13.02
N ASP A 180 -21.99 32.08 -13.17
CA ASP A 180 -20.91 32.37 -12.21
C ASP A 180 -20.13 33.67 -12.51
N GLU A 181 -20.24 34.19 -13.73
CA GLU A 181 -19.46 35.38 -14.16
C GLU A 181 -20.30 36.64 -14.41
N GLN A 182 -21.63 36.55 -14.42
CA GLN A 182 -22.52 37.70 -14.74
C GLN A 182 -23.63 37.85 -13.73
N GLU A 183 -23.74 39.05 -13.12
CA GLU A 183 -24.78 39.41 -12.16
C GLU A 183 -26.15 39.74 -12.81
N GLY A 184 -26.22 39.90 -14.16
CA GLY A 184 -27.45 40.20 -14.85
C GLY A 184 -27.33 40.17 -16.38
N ILE A 185 -28.48 40.03 -17.03
CA ILE A 185 -28.60 39.96 -18.49
C ILE A 185 -29.64 40.96 -18.96
N VAL A 186 -29.30 41.76 -19.98
CA VAL A 186 -30.24 42.65 -20.68
C VAL A 186 -30.69 41.92 -21.94
N LYS A 187 -32.02 41.72 -22.08
CA LYS A 187 -32.61 41.12 -23.28
C LYS A 187 -33.38 42.18 -24.07
N PRO A 188 -33.44 42.09 -25.41
CA PRO A 188 -34.27 42.99 -26.22
C PRO A 188 -35.74 42.81 -25.89
N PHE A 189 -36.52 43.88 -26.13
CA PHE A 189 -37.96 43.86 -25.91
C PHE A 189 -38.65 42.80 -26.81
N GLY A 190 -39.61 42.07 -26.23
CA GLY A 190 -40.34 41.01 -26.91
C GLY A 190 -39.63 39.66 -27.03
N TRP A 191 -38.36 39.57 -26.72
CA TRP A 191 -37.62 38.28 -26.71
C TRP A 191 -37.89 37.54 -25.40
N THR A 192 -37.92 36.19 -25.48
CA THR A 192 -38.05 35.32 -24.31
C THR A 192 -36.75 34.59 -24.07
N LEU A 193 -36.22 34.70 -22.88
CA LEU A 193 -35.03 33.94 -22.42
C LEU A 193 -35.49 32.89 -21.44
N GLU A 194 -35.28 31.64 -21.77
CA GLU A 194 -35.64 30.50 -20.94
C GLU A 194 -34.45 29.59 -20.76
N GLY A 195 -34.35 28.93 -19.59
CA GLY A 195 -33.46 27.83 -19.41
C GLY A 195 -34.07 26.55 -19.98
N PHE A 196 -33.55 26.05 -21.09
CA PHE A 196 -33.98 24.75 -21.61
C PHE A 196 -33.44 23.66 -20.69
N ASN A 197 -34.26 23.17 -19.79
CA ASN A 197 -34.01 21.97 -19.05
C ASN A 197 -34.62 20.83 -19.84
N SER A 198 -33.79 19.99 -20.43
CA SER A 198 -34.22 18.82 -21.16
C SER A 198 -34.89 17.82 -20.24
N GLY A 199 -35.90 18.05 -19.50
CA GLY A 199 -36.66 17.22 -18.55
C GLY A 199 -36.40 15.71 -18.48
N SER A 200 -35.35 15.25 -19.19
CA SER A 200 -34.89 13.90 -19.16
C SER A 200 -34.18 13.66 -17.82
N ARG A 201 -34.91 13.00 -16.88
CA ARG A 201 -34.26 12.36 -15.74
C ARG A 201 -33.05 11.63 -16.30
N ARG A 202 -31.84 11.96 -15.78
CA ARG A 202 -30.64 11.18 -16.08
C ARG A 202 -30.97 9.72 -15.84
N ASN A 203 -31.03 8.91 -16.91
CA ASN A 203 -31.28 7.48 -16.79
C ASN A 203 -30.08 6.72 -16.18
N PHE A 204 -28.99 7.42 -15.86
CA PHE A 204 -27.78 6.79 -15.36
C PHE A 204 -27.45 7.33 -13.97
N ASN A 205 -27.34 6.42 -13.00
CA ASN A 205 -26.81 6.73 -11.69
C ASN A 205 -25.27 6.74 -11.75
N THR A 206 -24.69 7.94 -11.94
CA THR A 206 -23.24 8.12 -12.04
C THR A 206 -22.53 7.67 -10.79
N SER A 207 -23.11 7.89 -9.59
CA SER A 207 -22.54 7.46 -8.32
C SER A 207 -22.37 5.94 -8.25
N GLU A 208 -23.36 5.18 -8.69
CA GLU A 208 -23.24 3.69 -8.73
C GLU A 208 -22.14 3.23 -9.72
N ILE A 209 -22.02 3.93 -10.85
CA ILE A 209 -21.01 3.60 -11.85
C ILE A 209 -19.61 3.92 -11.30
N ILE A 210 -19.43 5.07 -10.65
CA ILE A 210 -18.18 5.48 -9.99
C ILE A 210 -17.81 4.47 -8.91
N THR A 211 -18.73 4.16 -7.99
CA THR A 211 -18.51 3.17 -6.92
C THR A 211 -18.12 1.80 -7.48
N ARG A 212 -18.75 1.38 -8.58
CA ARG A 212 -18.38 0.13 -9.26
C ARG A 212 -16.95 0.13 -9.76
N TYR A 213 -16.45 1.26 -10.30
CA TYR A 213 -15.06 1.35 -10.73
C TYR A 213 -14.09 1.44 -9.55
N GLU A 214 -14.46 2.12 -8.47
CA GLU A 214 -13.68 2.15 -7.23
C GLU A 214 -13.51 0.75 -6.64
N THR A 215 -14.61 0.02 -6.55
CA THR A 215 -14.57 -1.39 -6.10
C THR A 215 -13.67 -2.23 -6.98
N ARG A 216 -13.74 -2.09 -8.32
CA ARG A 216 -12.85 -2.80 -9.24
C ARG A 216 -11.38 -2.45 -9.06
N MET A 217 -11.06 -1.17 -8.78
CA MET A 217 -9.68 -0.77 -8.47
C MET A 217 -9.22 -1.38 -7.15
N ALA A 218 -10.04 -1.32 -6.10
CA ALA A 218 -9.72 -1.90 -4.81
C ALA A 218 -9.54 -3.43 -4.87
N MET A 219 -10.36 -4.13 -5.67
CA MET A 219 -10.22 -5.57 -5.92
C MET A 219 -8.88 -5.95 -6.56
N THR A 220 -8.24 -5.07 -7.33
CA THR A 220 -6.92 -5.37 -7.92
C THR A 220 -5.80 -5.47 -6.89
N THR A 221 -5.99 -4.88 -5.74
CA THR A 221 -5.07 -4.89 -4.59
C THR A 221 -5.60 -5.72 -3.42
N LEU A 222 -6.71 -6.47 -3.62
CA LEU A 222 -7.43 -7.23 -2.60
C LEU A 222 -7.90 -6.37 -1.40
N ALA A 223 -8.03 -5.07 -1.60
CA ALA A 223 -8.38 -4.09 -0.56
C ALA A 223 -9.86 -3.64 -0.63
N ASP A 224 -10.71 -4.36 -1.36
CA ASP A 224 -12.13 -4.02 -1.54
C ASP A 224 -12.94 -4.11 -0.23
N PHE A 225 -12.46 -4.86 0.77
CA PHE A 225 -13.05 -4.91 2.10
C PHE A 225 -13.07 -3.53 2.80
N LEU A 226 -12.14 -2.62 2.48
CA LEU A 226 -12.12 -1.26 3.00
C LEU A 226 -13.34 -0.44 2.56
N LEU A 227 -13.93 -0.76 1.42
CA LEU A 227 -15.12 -0.09 0.88
C LEU A 227 -16.43 -0.66 1.45
N MET A 228 -16.38 -1.84 2.08
CA MET A 228 -17.56 -2.53 2.60
C MET A 228 -18.11 -1.88 3.87
N GLY A 229 -17.29 -1.14 4.62
CA GLY A 229 -17.71 -0.42 5.83
C GLY A 229 -18.77 0.67 5.58
N HIS A 230 -18.94 1.10 4.34
CA HIS A 230 -19.98 2.05 3.92
C HIS A 230 -21.32 1.39 3.56
N ALA A 231 -21.36 0.05 3.44
CA ALA A 231 -22.59 -0.68 3.18
C ALA A 231 -23.35 -0.93 4.51
N LYS A 232 -24.64 -0.63 4.53
CA LYS A 232 -25.52 -0.69 5.72
C LYS A 232 -25.64 -2.04 6.41
N VAL A 233 -25.07 -3.11 5.87
CA VAL A 233 -25.10 -4.45 6.43
C VAL A 233 -23.71 -5.06 6.35
N GLY A 234 -22.91 -4.84 7.41
CA GLY A 234 -21.60 -5.46 7.55
C GLY A 234 -21.73 -6.95 7.87
N ASN A 235 -21.46 -7.81 6.92
CA ASN A 235 -21.25 -9.23 7.21
C ASN A 235 -19.82 -9.38 7.76
N PHE A 236 -19.66 -9.36 9.08
CA PHE A 236 -18.38 -9.47 9.79
C PHE A 236 -17.55 -10.67 9.29
N ALA A 237 -18.16 -11.82 9.08
CA ALA A 237 -17.47 -13.01 8.57
C ALA A 237 -16.87 -12.80 7.17
N LEU A 238 -17.56 -12.06 6.30
CA LEU A 238 -17.06 -11.77 4.95
C LEU A 238 -15.88 -10.79 5.00
N VAL A 239 -15.96 -9.74 5.83
CA VAL A 239 -14.88 -8.78 6.04
C VAL A 239 -13.65 -9.49 6.61
N SER A 240 -13.81 -10.33 7.65
CA SER A 240 -12.73 -11.11 8.25
C SER A 240 -12.06 -12.03 7.22
N SER A 241 -12.82 -12.79 6.43
CA SER A 241 -12.28 -13.66 5.37
C SER A 241 -11.48 -12.89 4.32
N ARG A 242 -11.94 -11.69 3.94
CA ARG A 242 -11.21 -10.85 2.96
C ARG A 242 -9.96 -10.22 3.55
N THR A 243 -10.01 -9.79 4.80
CA THR A 243 -8.83 -9.31 5.53
C THR A 243 -7.77 -10.39 5.62
N HIS A 244 -8.17 -11.62 5.92
CA HIS A 244 -7.27 -12.77 5.93
C HIS A 244 -6.62 -13.02 4.55
N THR A 245 -7.41 -12.99 3.47
CA THR A 245 -6.87 -13.12 2.10
C THR A 245 -5.89 -12.00 1.76
N PHE A 246 -6.17 -10.78 2.21
CA PHE A 246 -5.26 -9.65 2.04
C PHE A 246 -3.96 -9.83 2.82
N ALA A 247 -4.04 -10.31 4.07
CA ALA A 247 -2.88 -10.62 4.90
C ALA A 247 -1.98 -11.69 4.26
N ILE A 248 -2.56 -12.76 3.69
CA ILE A 248 -1.83 -13.78 2.94
C ILE A 248 -1.09 -13.16 1.74
N ALA A 249 -1.74 -12.26 1.00
CA ALA A 249 -1.10 -11.61 -0.13
C ALA A 249 0.08 -10.72 0.28
N ILE A 250 -0.05 -9.98 1.39
CA ILE A 250 1.04 -9.19 1.96
C ILE A 250 2.19 -10.11 2.42
N ALA A 251 1.88 -11.22 3.11
CA ALA A 251 2.88 -12.22 3.51
C ALA A 251 3.68 -12.71 2.31
N GLY A 252 3.03 -13.04 1.19
CA GLY A 252 3.71 -13.46 -0.03
C GLY A 252 4.67 -12.40 -0.61
N TYR A 253 4.37 -11.10 -0.47
CA TYR A 253 5.31 -10.05 -0.86
C TYR A 253 6.48 -9.94 0.12
N LEU A 254 6.23 -10.08 1.41
CA LEU A 254 7.29 -10.07 2.43
C LEU A 254 8.21 -11.29 2.27
N ASP A 255 7.66 -12.47 2.00
CA ASP A 255 8.44 -13.67 1.67
C ASP A 255 9.38 -13.42 0.50
N THR A 256 8.87 -12.81 -0.57
CA THR A 256 9.68 -12.45 -1.74
C THR A 256 10.83 -11.51 -1.38
N ILE A 257 10.58 -10.52 -0.52
CA ILE A 257 11.62 -9.59 -0.05
C ILE A 257 12.66 -10.32 0.78
N VAL A 258 12.21 -11.13 1.74
CA VAL A 258 13.05 -11.93 2.63
C VAL A 258 13.90 -12.90 1.84
N GLU A 259 13.32 -13.58 0.84
CA GLU A 259 14.06 -14.51 -0.03
C GLU A 259 15.21 -13.82 -0.76
N VAL A 260 14.98 -12.66 -1.37
CA VAL A 260 16.03 -11.90 -2.07
C VAL A 260 17.15 -11.50 -1.12
N ILE A 261 16.82 -11.09 0.11
CA ILE A 261 17.81 -10.70 1.12
C ILE A 261 18.63 -11.90 1.55
N ASN A 262 17.98 -12.99 1.92
CA ASN A 262 18.63 -14.22 2.39
C ASN A 262 19.49 -14.88 1.30
N ARG A 263 19.00 -14.85 0.05
CA ARG A 263 19.69 -15.51 -1.07
C ARG A 263 20.84 -14.70 -1.65
N HIS A 264 20.74 -13.37 -1.61
CA HIS A 264 21.72 -12.52 -2.29
C HIS A 264 22.46 -11.54 -1.38
N ALA A 265 21.76 -10.79 -0.49
CA ALA A 265 22.41 -9.74 0.29
C ALA A 265 23.30 -10.31 1.40
N ILE A 266 22.79 -11.27 2.17
CA ILE A 266 23.50 -11.86 3.31
C ILE A 266 24.72 -12.65 2.85
N PRO A 267 24.64 -13.59 1.87
CA PRO A 267 25.79 -14.34 1.43
C PRO A 267 26.89 -13.47 0.82
N ARG A 268 26.53 -12.38 0.12
CA ARG A 268 27.51 -11.43 -0.40
C ARG A 268 28.29 -10.74 0.73
N LEU A 269 27.60 -10.31 1.79
CA LEU A 269 28.24 -9.67 2.95
C LEU A 269 29.18 -10.65 3.67
N LEU A 270 28.75 -11.89 3.90
CA LEU A 270 29.56 -12.92 4.56
C LEU A 270 30.81 -13.24 3.75
N ARG A 271 30.70 -13.44 2.43
CA ARG A 271 31.87 -13.67 1.56
C ARG A 271 32.90 -12.54 1.63
N MET A 272 32.43 -11.27 1.68
CA MET A 272 33.33 -10.12 1.79
C MET A 272 34.09 -10.07 3.12
N ASN A 273 33.58 -10.70 4.15
CA ASN A 273 34.21 -10.81 5.46
C ASN A 273 34.96 -12.14 5.66
N GLY A 274 34.95 -13.05 4.68
CA GLY A 274 35.56 -14.37 4.80
C GLY A 274 34.81 -15.32 5.73
N GLU A 275 33.55 -15.03 6.01
CA GLU A 275 32.71 -15.86 6.90
C GLU A 275 32.17 -17.09 6.16
N PRO A 276 32.00 -18.25 6.86
CA PRO A 276 31.44 -19.45 6.26
C PRO A 276 29.98 -19.26 5.82
N LEU A 277 29.58 -20.00 4.78
CA LEU A 277 28.22 -19.96 4.23
C LEU A 277 27.37 -21.20 4.61
N ASP A 278 27.92 -22.12 5.42
CA ASP A 278 27.26 -23.38 5.75
C ASP A 278 25.97 -23.20 6.55
N ALA A 279 25.92 -22.16 7.42
CA ALA A 279 24.75 -21.80 8.21
C ALA A 279 24.62 -20.25 8.30
N PRO A 280 24.28 -19.57 7.21
CA PRO A 280 24.16 -18.12 7.22
C PRO A 280 22.97 -17.68 8.11
N PRO A 281 23.09 -16.53 8.80
CA PRO A 281 21.94 -15.95 9.48
C PRO A 281 20.85 -15.62 8.46
N THR A 282 19.60 -15.84 8.85
CA THR A 282 18.44 -15.56 8.01
C THR A 282 17.58 -14.45 8.62
N ILE A 283 16.95 -13.67 7.76
CA ILE A 283 15.90 -12.74 8.14
C ILE A 283 14.56 -13.45 7.92
N THR A 284 13.63 -13.24 8.81
CA THR A 284 12.23 -13.64 8.69
C THR A 284 11.35 -12.42 8.93
N HIS A 285 10.15 -12.41 8.42
CA HIS A 285 9.15 -11.43 8.81
C HIS A 285 8.27 -11.99 9.93
N GLY A 286 7.65 -11.11 10.71
CA GLY A 286 6.62 -11.49 11.66
C GLY A 286 5.29 -11.77 10.98
N ASP A 287 4.35 -12.34 11.72
CA ASP A 287 2.98 -12.55 11.25
C ASP A 287 2.29 -11.19 11.04
N ILE A 288 1.54 -11.08 9.96
CA ILE A 288 0.82 -9.85 9.60
C ILE A 288 -0.49 -9.77 10.36
N GLU A 289 -1.10 -10.91 10.56
CA GLU A 289 -2.36 -11.07 11.28
C GLU A 289 -2.04 -11.61 12.68
N SER A 290 -2.42 -10.86 13.71
CA SER A 290 -2.34 -11.40 15.06
C SER A 290 -3.37 -12.52 15.19
N PRO A 291 -2.97 -13.74 15.54
CA PRO A 291 -3.91 -14.83 15.76
C PRO A 291 -4.96 -14.41 16.79
N ASP A 292 -6.21 -14.83 16.58
CA ASP A 292 -7.24 -14.66 17.59
C ASP A 292 -6.88 -15.52 18.82
N LEU A 293 -6.45 -14.84 19.88
CA LEU A 293 -6.04 -15.50 21.13
C LEU A 293 -7.14 -16.39 21.70
N GLY A 294 -8.42 -16.06 21.43
CA GLY A 294 -9.57 -16.89 21.84
C GLY A 294 -9.64 -18.19 21.04
N GLU A 295 -9.36 -18.18 19.75
CA GLU A 295 -9.29 -19.39 18.93
C GLU A 295 -8.07 -20.25 19.27
N VAL A 296 -6.91 -19.62 19.46
CA VAL A 296 -5.68 -20.29 19.92
C VAL A 296 -5.92 -20.95 21.28
N GLY A 297 -6.54 -20.25 22.22
CA GLY A 297 -6.89 -20.80 23.54
C GLY A 297 -7.81 -22.02 23.46
N LYS A 298 -8.86 -21.95 22.64
CA LYS A 298 -9.76 -23.10 22.38
C LYS A 298 -9.04 -24.27 21.72
N TYR A 299 -8.14 -24.00 20.80
CA TYR A 299 -7.35 -25.05 20.15
C TYR A 299 -6.43 -25.76 21.13
N ILE A 300 -5.72 -25.01 21.99
CA ILE A 300 -4.87 -25.56 23.06
C ILE A 300 -5.72 -26.38 24.04
N GLU A 301 -6.89 -25.86 24.46
CA GLU A 301 -7.82 -26.57 25.33
C GLU A 301 -8.29 -27.90 24.71
N SER A 302 -8.58 -27.90 23.40
CA SER A 302 -9.01 -29.11 22.69
C SER A 302 -7.90 -30.16 22.61
N LEU A 303 -6.66 -29.73 22.36
CA LEU A 303 -5.50 -30.63 22.36
C LEU A 303 -5.20 -31.20 23.73
N THR A 304 -5.30 -30.38 24.78
CA THR A 304 -5.14 -30.82 26.18
C THR A 304 -6.21 -31.85 26.56
N LYS A 305 -7.47 -31.61 26.16
CA LYS A 305 -8.58 -32.57 26.37
C LYS A 305 -8.38 -33.88 25.59
N ALA A 306 -7.72 -33.82 24.44
CA ALA A 306 -7.37 -35.02 23.67
C ALA A 306 -6.13 -35.77 24.23
N GLY A 307 -5.56 -35.32 25.34
CA GLY A 307 -4.43 -35.97 26.00
C GLY A 307 -3.06 -35.69 25.38
N ALA A 308 -2.92 -34.65 24.54
CA ALA A 308 -1.66 -34.27 24.02
C ALA A 308 -0.82 -33.57 25.12
N PRO A 309 0.41 -34.06 25.44
CA PRO A 309 1.29 -33.43 26.43
C PRO A 309 1.91 -32.16 25.82
N LEU A 310 1.21 -31.02 25.96
CA LEU A 310 1.66 -29.74 25.39
C LEU A 310 2.59 -28.98 26.32
N PHE A 311 2.53 -29.26 27.61
CA PHE A 311 3.31 -28.56 28.64
C PHE A 311 4.01 -29.58 29.57
N PRO A 312 5.24 -29.31 30.03
CA PRO A 312 6.04 -28.11 29.76
C PRO A 312 6.84 -28.20 28.46
N ASP A 313 6.59 -27.33 27.49
CA ASP A 313 7.41 -27.16 26.29
C ASP A 313 7.81 -25.67 26.22
N GLU A 314 9.07 -25.37 26.50
CA GLU A 314 9.59 -24.01 26.56
C GLU A 314 9.49 -23.27 25.20
N PRO A 315 9.82 -23.87 24.04
CA PRO A 315 9.60 -23.28 22.73
C PRO A 315 8.13 -22.89 22.47
N LEU A 316 7.19 -23.76 22.84
CA LEU A 316 5.75 -23.51 22.69
C LEU A 316 5.30 -22.36 23.59
N MET A 317 5.75 -22.34 24.85
CA MET A 317 5.43 -21.25 25.78
C MET A 317 5.97 -19.92 25.30
N ARG A 318 7.22 -19.84 24.84
CA ARG A 318 7.81 -18.62 24.29
C ARG A 318 7.04 -18.13 23.05
N HIS A 319 6.62 -19.05 22.20
CA HIS A 319 5.81 -18.73 21.02
C HIS A 319 4.45 -18.16 21.41
N LEU A 320 3.75 -18.79 22.36
CA LEU A 320 2.46 -18.30 22.86
C LEU A 320 2.57 -16.94 23.54
N MET A 321 3.61 -16.71 24.33
CA MET A 321 3.88 -15.41 24.94
C MET A 321 4.18 -14.33 23.88
N ALA A 322 4.93 -14.69 22.83
CA ALA A 322 5.22 -13.77 21.73
C ALA A 322 3.94 -13.39 20.95
N ILE A 323 3.07 -14.35 20.67
CA ILE A 323 1.76 -14.13 20.03
C ILE A 323 0.86 -13.23 20.89
N ALA A 324 0.87 -13.46 22.22
CA ALA A 324 0.08 -12.67 23.18
C ALA A 324 0.69 -11.30 23.49
N HIS A 325 1.84 -10.95 22.91
CA HIS A 325 2.63 -9.74 23.24
C HIS A 325 2.95 -9.61 24.73
N LEU A 326 3.07 -10.72 25.45
CA LEU A 326 3.45 -10.73 26.85
C LEU A 326 4.98 -10.58 26.99
N PRO A 327 5.47 -9.86 28.00
CA PRO A 327 6.89 -9.73 28.23
C PRO A 327 7.50 -11.09 28.58
N VAL A 328 8.44 -11.54 27.76
CA VAL A 328 9.27 -12.70 28.09
C VAL A 328 10.36 -12.19 29.02
N SER A 329 10.31 -12.54 30.30
CA SER A 329 11.42 -12.30 31.22
C SER A 329 12.58 -13.19 30.80
N VAL A 330 13.61 -12.57 30.22
CA VAL A 330 14.93 -13.22 30.03
C VAL A 330 15.61 -13.17 31.40
N GLU A 331 15.32 -14.09 32.29
CA GLU A 331 16.20 -14.40 33.37
C GLU A 331 17.32 -15.30 32.84
N ASP A 332 18.49 -14.73 32.73
CA ASP A 332 19.76 -15.46 32.53
C ASP A 332 19.93 -16.49 33.62
N GLY A 333 20.10 -17.73 33.27
CA GLY A 333 20.56 -18.77 34.15
C GLY A 333 19.68 -20.02 34.08
N ALA A 334 20.26 -21.06 33.57
CA ALA A 334 19.72 -22.42 33.53
C ALA A 334 19.13 -22.85 34.90
N GLU A 335 17.86 -22.52 35.12
CA GLU A 335 17.06 -23.30 36.06
C GLU A 335 16.87 -24.66 35.41
N SER A 336 17.33 -25.69 36.08
CA SER A 336 17.21 -27.05 35.59
C SER A 336 15.74 -27.39 35.33
N LEU A 337 15.45 -28.17 34.30
CA LEU A 337 14.13 -28.70 33.97
C LEU A 337 13.38 -29.23 35.21
N GLU A 338 14.12 -29.76 36.20
CA GLU A 338 13.58 -30.22 37.48
C GLU A 338 13.03 -29.11 38.39
N ALA A 339 13.64 -27.92 38.38
CA ALA A 339 13.14 -26.77 39.14
C ALA A 339 11.88 -26.18 38.53
N SER A 340 11.81 -26.17 37.20
CA SER A 340 10.62 -25.75 36.45
C SER A 340 9.47 -26.74 36.64
N GLN A 341 9.72 -28.04 36.61
CA GLN A 341 8.71 -29.06 36.90
C GLN A 341 8.16 -28.94 38.30
N LYS A 342 9.03 -28.73 39.30
CA LYS A 342 8.61 -28.58 40.70
C LYS A 342 7.74 -27.34 40.94
N ARG A 343 8.04 -26.26 40.21
CA ARG A 343 7.25 -25.01 40.27
C ARG A 343 5.87 -25.18 39.63
N TRP A 344 5.75 -25.99 38.58
CA TRP A 344 4.49 -26.31 37.92
C TRP A 344 3.61 -27.32 38.72
N GLU A 345 4.24 -28.21 39.42
CA GLU A 345 3.52 -29.12 40.34
C GLU A 345 2.95 -28.37 41.56
N GLU A 346 3.58 -27.27 41.98
CA GLU A 346 3.14 -26.43 43.11
C GLU A 346 2.14 -25.35 42.71
N THR A 347 2.11 -24.90 41.44
CA THR A 347 1.21 -23.85 40.95
C THR A 347 0.09 -24.49 40.16
N SER A 348 -1.08 -24.60 40.77
CA SER A 348 -2.24 -25.15 40.09
C SER A 348 -2.59 -24.32 38.87
N ILE A 349 -2.87 -24.97 37.73
CA ILE A 349 -3.38 -24.30 36.49
C ILE A 349 -4.56 -23.34 36.84
N ARG A 350 -5.26 -23.61 37.90
CA ARG A 350 -6.34 -22.78 38.44
C ARG A 350 -5.87 -21.42 38.91
N ASP A 351 -4.71 -21.36 39.56
CA ASP A 351 -4.15 -20.11 40.10
C ASP A 351 -3.67 -19.21 39.01
N VAL A 352 -3.04 -19.76 37.94
CA VAL A 352 -2.61 -19.02 36.74
C VAL A 352 -3.81 -18.49 35.95
N LEU A 353 -4.89 -19.30 35.84
CA LEU A 353 -6.11 -18.85 35.16
C LEU A 353 -6.86 -17.79 35.97
N GLU A 354 -6.81 -17.82 37.32
CA GLU A 354 -7.36 -16.75 38.16
C GLU A 354 -6.54 -15.46 38.04
N GLU A 355 -5.23 -15.54 37.98
CA GLU A 355 -4.36 -14.39 37.81
C GLU A 355 -4.53 -13.71 36.44
N ILE A 356 -4.64 -14.51 35.36
CA ILE A 356 -4.97 -14.03 34.02
C ILE A 356 -6.36 -13.40 33.98
N ARG A 357 -7.35 -14.00 34.66
CA ARG A 357 -8.70 -13.48 34.73
C ARG A 357 -8.78 -12.15 35.49
N ASP A 358 -7.97 -11.98 36.52
CA ASP A 358 -7.94 -10.76 37.32
C ASP A 358 -7.15 -9.64 36.60
N LEU A 359 -6.11 -9.98 35.85
CA LEU A 359 -5.40 -9.04 34.95
C LEU A 359 -6.31 -8.55 33.81
N VAL A 360 -7.12 -9.42 33.22
CA VAL A 360 -8.09 -9.03 32.20
C VAL A 360 -9.21 -8.16 32.78
N LYS A 361 -9.64 -8.40 34.03
CA LYS A 361 -10.63 -7.56 34.70
C LYS A 361 -10.07 -6.18 35.08
N SER A 362 -8.82 -6.09 35.51
CA SER A 362 -8.17 -4.81 35.81
C SER A 362 -7.99 -3.95 34.57
N HIS A 363 -7.71 -4.56 33.42
CA HIS A 363 -7.53 -3.84 32.14
C HIS A 363 -8.86 -3.35 31.55
N ASN A 364 -9.96 -4.07 31.82
CA ASN A 364 -11.31 -3.67 31.38
C ASN A 364 -12.04 -2.72 32.36
N GLY A 365 -11.47 -2.49 33.55
CA GLY A 365 -12.05 -1.63 34.58
C GLY A 365 -11.72 -0.14 34.44
N ASP A 366 -10.62 0.21 33.76
CA ASP A 366 -10.16 1.60 33.64
C ASP A 366 -10.76 2.37 32.45
N GLY A 367 -11.66 1.73 31.68
CA GLY A 367 -12.27 2.31 30.46
C GLY A 367 -13.61 3.03 30.67
N ASN A 368 -14.16 3.11 31.91
CA ASN A 368 -15.49 3.69 32.10
C ASN A 368 -15.50 4.70 33.26
N GLY A 369 -15.02 5.89 33.02
CA GLY A 369 -15.11 6.98 33.99
C GLY A 369 -14.52 8.28 33.49
N THR A 370 -15.28 9.01 32.66
CA THR A 370 -15.50 10.47 32.76
C THR A 370 -16.31 10.93 31.53
N GLY A 371 -17.56 11.19 31.75
CA GLY A 371 -18.44 11.89 30.82
C GLY A 371 -19.59 12.49 31.61
N SER A 372 -19.35 13.68 32.16
CA SER A 372 -20.42 14.61 32.52
C SER A 372 -20.02 15.99 32.00
#